data_6825e2180929d9fb1049aeae4e7dd5f6
#
_entry.id   6825e2180929d9fb1049aeae4e7dd5f6
#
_cell.length_a   1.000
_cell.length_b   1.000
_cell.length_c   1.000
_cell.angle_alpha   90.00
_cell.angle_beta   90.00
_cell.angle_gamma   90.00
#
_symmetry.space_group_name_H-M   'P 1'
#
loop_
_entity.id
_entity.type
_entity.pdbx_description
1 polymer ?
#
loop_
_entity_poly.entity_id
_entity_poly.type
_entity_poly.pdbx_seq_one_letter_code
_entity_poly.pdbx_strand_id
1 'polypeptide(L)'
;MTQNATHFRLFAACVYELLLLLALWMLCTWMFVSLFGDATNHYKRTFLQLFLWLVTGVYFVWCWTKTGQTLATKTWKIKLVTQGLAIRQNVNLNKRQAIIRYSLASLSILACGLGFIWALVDKDRLFLHDRLLKTRFICVA
;
A
#
# COMPACT_ATOMS: atom_id res chain seq x y z
N MET A 1 -19.09 -15.96 6.36
CA MET A 1 -19.51 -14.54 6.25
C MET A 1 -18.27 -13.68 6.23
N THR A 2 -17.95 -13.00 5.12
CA THR A 2 -16.83 -12.08 5.02
C THR A 2 -17.23 -10.77 5.70
N GLN A 3 -16.69 -10.50 6.88
CA GLN A 3 -16.92 -9.23 7.58
C GLN A 3 -15.98 -8.16 7.05
N ASN A 4 -16.47 -6.92 6.95
CA ASN A 4 -15.62 -5.77 6.64
C ASN A 4 -14.56 -5.59 7.73
N ALA A 5 -13.35 -5.21 7.35
CA ALA A 5 -12.30 -4.96 8.32
C ALA A 5 -12.67 -3.77 9.22
N THR A 6 -12.49 -3.93 10.54
CA THR A 6 -12.73 -2.85 11.51
C THR A 6 -11.70 -1.73 11.33
N HIS A 7 -12.10 -0.46 11.55
CA HIS A 7 -11.19 0.69 11.46
C HIS A 7 -9.91 0.52 12.27
N PHE A 8 -10.03 -0.02 13.49
CA PHE A 8 -8.87 -0.28 14.33
C PHE A 8 -7.86 -1.23 13.68
N ARG A 9 -8.33 -2.32 13.06
CA ARG A 9 -7.46 -3.27 12.35
C ARG A 9 -6.80 -2.66 11.12
N LEU A 10 -7.55 -1.85 10.35
CA LEU A 10 -7.02 -1.11 9.21
C LEU A 10 -5.95 -0.11 9.64
N PHE A 11 -6.23 0.67 10.69
CA PHE A 11 -5.29 1.64 11.24
C PHE A 11 -4.01 0.95 11.77
N ALA A 12 -4.18 -0.11 12.56
CA ALA A 12 -3.03 -0.88 13.07
C ALA A 12 -2.21 -1.52 11.95
N ALA A 13 -2.84 -2.04 10.90
CA ALA A 13 -2.15 -2.54 9.71
C ALA A 13 -1.39 -1.42 8.99
N CYS A 14 -1.96 -0.21 8.86
CA CYS A 14 -1.28 0.94 8.27
C CYS A 14 -0.05 1.37 9.07
N VAL A 15 -0.15 1.44 10.41
CA VAL A 15 0.98 1.76 11.28
C VAL A 15 2.09 0.71 11.15
N TYR A 16 1.73 -0.56 11.16
CA TYR A 16 2.70 -1.65 11.00
C TYR A 16 3.37 -1.64 9.62
N GLU A 17 2.60 -1.36 8.56
CA GLU A 17 3.12 -1.19 7.19
C GLU A 17 4.11 -0.03 7.13
N LEU A 18 3.81 1.08 7.78
CA LEU A 18 4.68 2.26 7.84
C LEU A 18 6.01 1.94 8.51
N LEU A 19 6.00 1.17 9.61
CA LEU A 19 7.22 0.71 10.28
C LEU A 19 8.06 -0.23 9.39
N LEU A 20 7.42 -1.14 8.66
CA LEU A 20 8.09 -2.01 7.70
C LEU A 20 8.73 -1.21 6.56
N LEU A 21 8.01 -0.22 6.02
CA LEU A 21 8.53 0.65 4.98
C LEU A 21 9.70 1.50 5.47
N LEU A 22 9.64 2.02 6.70
CA LEU A 22 10.76 2.75 7.30
C LEU A 22 12.01 1.87 7.39
N ALA A 23 11.88 0.64 7.86
CA ALA A 23 12.98 -0.31 7.93
C ALA A 23 13.56 -0.61 6.52
N LEU A 24 12.70 -0.83 5.55
CA LEU A 24 13.09 -1.04 4.15
C LEU A 24 13.80 0.19 3.57
N TRP A 25 13.29 1.38 3.80
CA TRP A 25 13.89 2.63 3.34
C TRP A 25 15.25 2.90 3.98
N MET A 26 15.40 2.63 5.28
CA MET A 26 16.69 2.74 5.96
C MET A 26 17.73 1.80 5.34
N LEU A 27 17.35 0.54 5.10
CA LEU A 27 18.22 -0.45 4.47
C LEU A 27 18.63 -0.02 3.06
N CYS A 28 17.67 0.38 2.23
CA CYS A 28 17.91 0.83 0.87
C CYS A 28 18.77 2.10 0.82
N THR A 29 18.51 3.06 1.71
CA THR A 29 19.30 4.29 1.81
C THR A 29 20.73 3.98 2.24
N TRP A 30 20.91 3.13 3.24
CA TRP A 30 22.24 2.71 3.70
C TRP A 30 23.03 2.03 2.57
N MET A 31 22.40 1.12 1.84
CA MET A 31 23.00 0.45 0.68
C MET A 31 23.36 1.46 -0.42
N PHE A 32 22.46 2.40 -0.71
CA PHE A 32 22.69 3.44 -1.72
C PHE A 32 23.90 4.34 -1.36
N VAL A 33 23.95 4.82 -0.11
CA VAL A 33 25.03 5.67 0.36
C VAL A 33 26.36 4.91 0.38
N SER A 34 26.35 3.65 0.74
CA SER A 34 27.56 2.79 0.72
C SER A 34 28.13 2.60 -0.69
N LEU A 35 27.28 2.55 -1.72
CA LEU A 35 27.69 2.32 -3.12
C LEU A 35 28.02 3.61 -3.87
N PHE A 36 27.25 4.68 -3.67
CA PHE A 36 27.30 5.92 -4.44
C PHE A 36 27.83 7.12 -3.65
N GLY A 37 28.15 6.92 -2.36
CA GLY A 37 28.56 7.99 -1.44
C GLY A 37 27.40 8.89 -1.03
N ASP A 38 27.71 10.02 -0.39
CA ASP A 38 26.75 10.94 0.17
C ASP A 38 25.67 11.42 -0.82
N ALA A 39 24.42 11.43 -0.37
CA ALA A 39 23.27 11.92 -1.13
C ALA A 39 22.98 13.42 -0.87
N THR A 40 24.01 14.21 -0.51
CA THR A 40 23.90 15.66 -0.27
C THR A 40 23.66 16.44 -1.56
N ASN A 41 24.13 15.94 -2.70
CA ASN A 41 23.93 16.56 -3.99
C ASN A 41 22.47 16.42 -4.44
N HIS A 42 21.87 17.49 -4.98
CA HIS A 42 20.48 17.54 -5.42
C HIS A 42 20.12 16.39 -6.37
N TYR A 43 20.95 16.09 -7.35
CA TYR A 43 20.72 14.98 -8.31
C TYR A 43 20.69 13.60 -7.63
N LYS A 44 21.65 13.33 -6.73
CA LYS A 44 21.73 12.07 -6.00
C LYS A 44 20.52 11.90 -5.06
N ARG A 45 20.10 12.99 -4.42
CA ARG A 45 18.92 13.00 -3.55
C ARG A 45 17.64 12.67 -4.34
N THR A 46 17.44 13.30 -5.50
CA THR A 46 16.28 13.03 -6.35
C THR A 46 16.30 11.59 -6.86
N PHE A 47 17.47 11.10 -7.26
CA PHE A 47 17.63 9.71 -7.69
C PHE A 47 17.30 8.72 -6.57
N LEU A 48 17.78 8.96 -5.36
CA LEU A 48 17.45 8.15 -4.18
C LEU A 48 15.94 8.15 -3.91
N GLN A 49 15.27 9.31 -3.98
CA GLN A 49 13.82 9.39 -3.78
C GLN A 49 13.04 8.56 -4.82
N LEU A 50 13.40 8.66 -6.09
CA LEU A 50 12.81 7.85 -7.15
C LEU A 50 13.08 6.36 -6.96
N PHE A 51 14.28 6.00 -6.55
CA PHE A 51 14.65 4.62 -6.25
C PHE A 51 13.80 4.05 -5.11
N LEU A 52 13.67 4.77 -3.99
CA LEU A 52 12.83 4.36 -2.86
C LEU A 52 11.35 4.24 -3.25
N TRP A 53 10.85 5.17 -4.07
CA TRP A 53 9.49 5.11 -4.58
C TRP A 53 9.25 3.87 -5.46
N LEU A 54 10.19 3.54 -6.36
CA LEU A 54 10.11 2.35 -7.19
C LEU A 54 10.17 1.06 -6.37
N VAL A 55 11.09 0.96 -5.40
CA VAL A 55 11.21 -0.21 -4.51
C VAL A 55 9.92 -0.43 -3.74
N THR A 56 9.33 0.63 -3.20
CA THR A 56 8.05 0.58 -2.52
C THR A 56 6.92 0.12 -3.45
N GLY A 57 6.90 0.63 -4.68
CA GLY A 57 5.92 0.23 -5.70
C GLY A 57 6.02 -1.24 -6.06
N VAL A 58 7.24 -1.74 -6.30
CA VAL A 58 7.48 -3.17 -6.58
C VAL A 58 7.01 -4.04 -5.42
N TYR A 59 7.32 -3.66 -4.18
CA TYR A 59 6.88 -4.36 -2.98
C TYR A 59 5.34 -4.48 -2.91
N PHE A 60 4.62 -3.36 -3.03
CA PHE A 60 3.16 -3.35 -2.96
C PHE A 60 2.51 -4.11 -4.12
N VAL A 61 2.94 -3.84 -5.35
CA VAL A 61 2.38 -4.51 -6.54
C VAL A 61 2.59 -6.01 -6.45
N TRP A 62 3.77 -6.45 -6.04
CA TRP A 62 4.07 -7.87 -5.88
C TRP A 62 3.19 -8.52 -4.80
N CYS A 63 3.06 -7.89 -3.63
CA CYS A 63 2.23 -8.38 -2.54
C CYS A 63 0.75 -8.49 -2.95
N TRP A 64 0.20 -7.45 -3.58
CA TRP A 64 -1.22 -7.44 -3.97
C TRP A 64 -1.55 -8.41 -5.11
N THR A 65 -0.62 -8.64 -6.04
CA THR A 65 -0.85 -9.57 -7.15
C THR A 65 -0.65 -11.02 -6.77
N LYS A 66 0.27 -11.33 -5.86
CA LYS A 66 0.58 -12.72 -5.45
C LYS A 66 -0.38 -13.23 -4.38
N THR A 67 -0.56 -12.48 -3.31
CA THR A 67 -1.30 -12.93 -2.13
C THR A 67 -2.55 -12.10 -1.83
N GLY A 68 -2.66 -10.91 -2.40
CA GLY A 68 -3.68 -9.92 -2.03
C GLY A 68 -3.45 -9.30 -0.65
N GLN A 69 -2.29 -9.56 -0.03
CA GLN A 69 -1.95 -9.12 1.31
C GLN A 69 -0.50 -8.65 1.34
N THR A 70 -0.23 -7.54 2.04
CA THR A 70 1.11 -7.15 2.46
C THR A 70 1.50 -7.91 3.73
N LEU A 71 2.76 -7.83 4.15
CA LEU A 71 3.20 -8.44 5.41
C LEU A 71 2.38 -7.91 6.60
N ALA A 72 2.11 -6.61 6.63
CA ALA A 72 1.29 -5.99 7.67
C ALA A 72 -0.16 -6.48 7.64
N THR A 73 -0.81 -6.47 6.47
CA THR A 73 -2.21 -6.92 6.37
C THR A 73 -2.37 -8.41 6.62
N LYS A 74 -1.35 -9.21 6.35
CA LYS A 74 -1.32 -10.65 6.68
C LYS A 74 -1.33 -10.87 8.19
N THR A 75 -0.55 -10.11 8.95
CA THR A 75 -0.50 -10.17 10.42
C THR A 75 -1.88 -9.87 11.04
N TRP A 76 -2.62 -8.92 10.47
CA TRP A 76 -3.95 -8.53 10.93
C TRP A 76 -5.09 -9.33 10.28
N LYS A 77 -4.76 -10.37 9.51
CA LYS A 77 -5.74 -11.22 8.79
C LYS A 77 -6.70 -10.40 7.91
N ILE A 78 -6.16 -9.43 7.20
CA ILE A 78 -6.89 -8.57 6.27
C ILE A 78 -6.42 -8.89 4.86
N LYS A 79 -7.35 -9.03 3.92
CA LYS A 79 -7.07 -9.26 2.51
C LYS A 79 -7.74 -8.21 1.64
N LEU A 80 -7.01 -7.75 0.63
CA LEU A 80 -7.52 -6.87 -0.40
C LEU A 80 -8.15 -7.71 -1.52
N VAL A 81 -9.40 -7.45 -1.83
CA VAL A 81 -10.15 -8.13 -2.90
C VAL A 81 -10.87 -7.12 -3.78
N THR A 82 -11.10 -7.51 -5.04
CA THR A 82 -11.96 -6.74 -5.94
C THR A 82 -13.43 -6.97 -5.59
N GLN A 83 -14.25 -5.92 -5.62
CA GLN A 83 -15.69 -6.03 -5.36
C GLN A 83 -16.41 -6.77 -6.50
N GLY A 84 -17.51 -7.44 -6.17
CA GLY A 84 -18.33 -8.20 -7.12
C GLY A 84 -18.13 -9.71 -7.03
N LEU A 85 -18.18 -10.41 -8.15
CA LEU A 85 -18.03 -11.89 -8.22
C LEU A 85 -16.71 -12.38 -7.64
N ALA A 86 -15.66 -11.56 -7.70
CA ALA A 86 -14.34 -11.85 -7.17
C ALA A 86 -14.30 -12.00 -5.63
N ILE A 87 -15.25 -11.40 -4.90
CA ILE A 87 -15.33 -11.57 -3.42
C ILE A 87 -15.62 -13.03 -3.07
N ARG A 88 -16.46 -13.70 -3.84
CA ARG A 88 -16.77 -15.13 -3.63
C ARG A 88 -15.61 -16.06 -3.99
N GLN A 89 -14.76 -15.67 -4.93
CA GLN A 89 -13.66 -16.50 -5.43
C GLN A 89 -12.29 -16.14 -4.85
N ASN A 90 -12.20 -15.16 -3.94
CA ASN A 90 -10.91 -14.69 -3.36
C ASN A 90 -9.84 -14.35 -4.43
N VAL A 91 -10.24 -13.81 -5.56
CA VAL A 91 -9.33 -13.49 -6.66
C VAL A 91 -8.45 -12.29 -6.28
N ASN A 92 -7.14 -12.45 -6.43
CA ASN A 92 -6.16 -11.39 -6.20
C ASN A 92 -6.26 -10.30 -7.28
N LEU A 93 -5.73 -9.11 -6.99
CA LEU A 93 -5.70 -8.01 -7.95
C LEU A 93 -4.89 -8.36 -9.20
N ASN A 94 -5.37 -7.87 -10.37
CA ASN A 94 -4.57 -7.91 -11.59
C ASN A 94 -3.41 -6.89 -11.47
N LYS A 95 -2.27 -7.16 -12.14
CA LYS A 95 -1.08 -6.30 -12.15
C LYS A 95 -1.42 -4.85 -12.49
N ARG A 96 -2.26 -4.62 -13.52
CA ARG A 96 -2.70 -3.28 -13.91
C ARG A 96 -3.44 -2.55 -12.77
N GLN A 97 -4.37 -3.23 -12.12
CA GLN A 97 -5.12 -2.67 -10.98
C GLN A 97 -4.19 -2.35 -9.81
N ALA A 98 -3.22 -3.21 -9.52
CA ALA A 98 -2.25 -2.98 -8.46
C ALA A 98 -1.36 -1.76 -8.73
N ILE A 99 -0.89 -1.57 -9.98
CA ILE A 99 -0.08 -0.41 -10.38
C ILE A 99 -0.90 0.88 -10.28
N ILE A 100 -2.12 0.90 -10.84
CA ILE A 100 -3.01 2.07 -10.79
C ILE A 100 -3.31 2.42 -9.33
N ARG A 101 -3.58 1.40 -8.48
CA ARG A 101 -3.81 1.59 -7.06
C ARG A 101 -2.63 2.24 -6.35
N TYR A 102 -1.41 1.76 -6.61
CA TYR A 102 -0.20 2.34 -6.05
C TYR A 102 0.00 3.79 -6.48
N SER A 103 -0.19 4.09 -7.77
CA SER A 103 -0.10 5.45 -8.31
C SER A 103 -1.13 6.40 -7.69
N LEU A 104 -2.38 5.95 -7.57
CA LEU A 104 -3.44 6.73 -6.92
C LEU A 104 -3.17 6.94 -5.42
N ALA A 105 -2.67 5.92 -4.73
CA ALA A 105 -2.29 6.03 -3.32
C ALA A 105 -1.12 7.02 -3.13
N SER A 106 -0.10 6.95 -4.00
CA SER A 106 1.03 7.90 -4.00
C SER A 106 0.57 9.33 -4.25
N LEU A 107 -0.32 9.53 -5.23
CA LEU A 107 -0.90 10.84 -5.52
C LEU A 107 -1.74 11.36 -4.34
N SER A 108 -2.49 10.49 -3.69
CA SER A 108 -3.29 10.81 -2.50
C SER A 108 -2.42 11.25 -1.32
N ILE A 109 -1.26 10.63 -1.12
CA ILE A 109 -0.30 11.04 -0.09
C ILE A 109 0.29 12.41 -0.43
N LEU A 110 0.65 12.66 -1.69
CA LEU A 110 1.14 13.96 -2.17
C LEU A 110 0.09 15.07 -1.99
N ALA A 111 -1.20 14.74 -2.13
CA ALA A 111 -2.32 15.64 -1.87
C ALA A 111 -2.69 15.72 -0.37
N CYS A 112 -1.70 15.73 0.53
CA CYS A 112 -1.87 15.81 2.00
C CYS A 112 -2.69 14.66 2.61
N GLY A 113 -2.71 13.49 1.99
CA GLY A 113 -3.42 12.31 2.52
C GLY A 113 -4.94 12.37 2.41
N LEU A 114 -5.49 13.25 1.58
CA LEU A 114 -6.95 13.42 1.40
C LEU A 114 -7.68 12.10 1.12
N GLY A 115 -7.07 11.18 0.40
CA GLY A 115 -7.68 9.87 0.13
C GLY A 115 -7.73 8.95 1.36
N PHE A 116 -6.86 9.16 2.35
CA PHE A 116 -6.90 8.44 3.63
C PHE A 116 -7.92 9.07 4.58
N ILE A 117 -7.97 10.41 4.62
CA ILE A 117 -8.97 11.16 5.41
C ILE A 117 -10.38 10.83 4.91
N TRP A 118 -10.56 10.67 3.60
CA TRP A 118 -11.82 10.26 3.00
C TRP A 118 -12.39 8.97 3.61
N ALA A 119 -11.56 8.00 3.94
CA ALA A 119 -11.98 6.73 4.55
C ALA A 119 -12.58 6.90 5.95
N LEU A 120 -12.30 8.01 6.65
CA LEU A 120 -12.90 8.33 7.94
C LEU A 120 -14.32 8.89 7.80
N VAL A 121 -14.62 9.52 6.66
CA VAL A 121 -15.92 10.17 6.38
C VAL A 121 -16.83 9.25 5.55
N ASP A 122 -16.25 8.34 4.79
CA ASP A 122 -17.00 7.45 3.87
C ASP A 122 -17.84 6.41 4.64
N LYS A 123 -19.10 6.28 4.26
CA LYS A 123 -20.07 5.32 4.87
C LYS A 123 -19.63 3.87 4.70
N ASP A 124 -18.96 3.55 3.59
CA ASP A 124 -18.49 2.19 3.25
C ASP A 124 -17.08 1.90 3.78
N ARG A 125 -16.44 2.86 4.47
CA ARG A 125 -15.09 2.74 5.04
C ARG A 125 -14.01 2.42 3.99
N LEU A 126 -14.18 2.94 2.79
CA LEU A 126 -13.27 2.74 1.68
C LEU A 126 -12.34 3.95 1.52
N PHE A 127 -11.07 3.69 1.25
CA PHE A 127 -10.16 4.74 0.79
C PHE A 127 -10.61 5.23 -0.59
N LEU A 128 -10.32 6.49 -0.92
CA LEU A 128 -10.73 7.07 -2.20
C LEU A 128 -10.27 6.22 -3.40
N HIS A 129 -9.04 5.74 -3.38
CA HIS A 129 -8.49 4.86 -4.42
C HIS A 129 -9.15 3.46 -4.43
N ASP A 130 -9.62 2.95 -3.29
CA ASP A 130 -10.34 1.68 -3.21
C ASP A 130 -11.75 1.79 -3.82
N ARG A 131 -12.41 2.93 -3.62
CA ARG A 131 -13.72 3.20 -4.23
C ARG A 131 -13.62 3.33 -5.75
N LEU A 132 -12.60 4.03 -6.26
CA LEU A 132 -12.37 4.19 -7.70
C LEU A 132 -12.07 2.86 -8.40
N LEU A 133 -11.32 1.96 -7.75
CA LEU A 133 -10.92 0.66 -8.29
C LEU A 133 -11.88 -0.48 -7.93
N LYS A 134 -12.96 -0.18 -7.21
CA LYS A 134 -13.92 -1.18 -6.71
C LYS A 134 -13.21 -2.31 -5.94
N THR A 135 -12.26 -1.94 -5.10
CA THR A 135 -11.54 -2.85 -4.19
C THR A 135 -11.98 -2.62 -2.76
N ARG A 136 -11.83 -3.63 -1.90
CA ARG A 136 -12.10 -3.51 -0.45
C ARG A 136 -11.25 -4.44 0.37
N PHE A 137 -11.03 -4.06 1.62
CA PHE A 137 -10.41 -4.93 2.61
C PHE A 137 -11.45 -5.79 3.33
N ILE A 138 -11.21 -7.08 3.37
CA ILE A 138 -12.03 -8.06 4.10
C ILE A 138 -11.20 -8.76 5.18
N CYS A 139 -11.85 -9.17 6.27
CA CYS A 139 -11.22 -10.06 7.24
C CYS A 139 -11.16 -11.48 6.70
N VAL A 140 -10.00 -12.12 6.84
CA VAL A 140 -9.79 -13.54 6.52
C VAL A 140 -9.71 -14.29 7.83
N ALA A 141 -10.49 -15.35 7.94
CA ALA A 141 -10.47 -16.22 9.12
C ALA A 141 -9.14 -16.95 9.28
#